data_5fa21c3a287151ed5838920b49699120
#
_entry.id   5fa21c3a287151ed5838920b49699120
#
_cell.length_a   1.000
_cell.length_b   1.000
_cell.length_c   1.000
_cell.angle_alpha   90.00
_cell.angle_beta   90.00
_cell.angle_gamma   90.00
#
_symmetry.space_group_name_H-M   'P 1'
#
loop_
_entity.id
_entity.type
_entity.pdbx_description
1 polymer ?
#
loop_
_entity_poly.entity_id
_entity_poly.type
_entity_poly.pdbx_seq_one_letter_code
_entity_poly.pdbx_strand_id
1 'polypeptide(L)'
;MQIDVVNNNNEKVGAIDVRDEVFGGRVNAGLIWESVIRQNAAARQGTHMTKTRGLVSGTGKKPWRQTGTGRAQVGEARNPLWRKGGTVFGPVPRSYEYKLPKKVELGALRAALAAQVKDGNVIVVDALTQAEVKTKTAAATLKRLGVTGKAVVIDVALDDNFARSVRNLPGVQAVPSSRVTARDVMNAGKVVATRGAIEKLQEALG
;
A
#
# COMPACT_ATOMS: atom_id res chain seq x y z
N MET A 1 -5.71 2.88 -28.14
CA MET A 1 -6.91 3.39 -27.41
C MET A 1 -6.68 4.85 -27.08
N GLN A 2 -7.71 5.72 -27.21
CA GLN A 2 -7.60 7.14 -26.91
C GLN A 2 -8.26 7.47 -25.58
N ILE A 3 -7.61 8.31 -24.76
CA ILE A 3 -8.14 8.83 -23.51
C ILE A 3 -8.12 10.36 -23.58
N ASP A 4 -9.22 10.99 -23.18
CA ASP A 4 -9.34 12.44 -23.17
C ASP A 4 -8.46 13.07 -22.09
N VAL A 5 -7.76 14.15 -22.45
CA VAL A 5 -6.96 14.96 -21.53
C VAL A 5 -7.76 16.19 -21.15
N VAL A 6 -7.92 16.42 -19.86
CA VAL A 6 -8.68 17.56 -19.31
C VAL A 6 -7.76 18.55 -18.58
N ASN A 7 -8.21 19.79 -18.46
CA ASN A 7 -7.55 20.78 -17.61
C ASN A 7 -8.06 20.70 -16.16
N ASN A 8 -7.53 21.54 -15.27
CA ASN A 8 -7.95 21.64 -13.87
C ASN A 8 -9.42 22.06 -13.67
N ASN A 9 -10.10 22.51 -14.73
CA ASN A 9 -11.52 22.86 -14.74
C ASN A 9 -12.40 21.75 -15.31
N ASN A 10 -11.82 20.58 -15.66
CA ASN A 10 -12.51 19.46 -16.29
C ASN A 10 -12.99 19.73 -17.73
N GLU A 11 -12.32 20.64 -18.44
CA GLU A 11 -12.58 20.88 -19.85
C GLU A 11 -11.59 20.09 -20.68
N LYS A 12 -12.06 19.50 -21.79
CA LYS A 12 -11.22 18.72 -22.70
C LYS A 12 -10.25 19.62 -23.45
N VAL A 13 -8.95 19.38 -23.28
CA VAL A 13 -7.87 20.10 -23.96
C VAL A 13 -7.32 19.29 -25.13
N GLY A 14 -7.38 17.97 -25.07
CA GLY A 14 -6.84 17.10 -26.11
C GLY A 14 -7.16 15.63 -25.86
N ALA A 15 -6.45 14.77 -26.55
CA ALA A 15 -6.47 13.33 -26.31
C ALA A 15 -5.06 12.76 -26.35
N ILE A 16 -4.83 11.68 -25.63
CA ILE A 16 -3.56 10.93 -25.64
C ILE A 16 -3.82 9.54 -26.18
N ASP A 17 -2.95 9.07 -27.06
CA ASP A 17 -2.95 7.69 -27.52
C ASP A 17 -2.22 6.80 -26.53
N VAL A 18 -2.91 5.82 -25.98
CA VAL A 18 -2.35 4.86 -25.04
C VAL A 18 -2.25 3.46 -25.65
N ARG A 19 -1.17 2.75 -25.32
CA ARG A 19 -0.93 1.39 -25.83
C ARG A 19 -1.92 0.40 -25.23
N ASP A 20 -2.61 -0.34 -26.08
CA ASP A 20 -3.58 -1.35 -25.67
C ASP A 20 -2.93 -2.49 -24.87
N GLU A 21 -1.65 -2.78 -25.10
CA GLU A 21 -0.90 -3.79 -24.35
C GLU A 21 -0.76 -3.45 -22.85
N VAL A 22 -0.71 -2.17 -22.52
CA VAL A 22 -0.55 -1.67 -21.13
C VAL A 22 -1.90 -1.39 -20.48
N PHE A 23 -2.76 -0.65 -21.18
CA PHE A 23 -4.02 -0.13 -20.61
C PHE A 23 -5.28 -0.89 -21.08
N GLY A 24 -5.22 -1.60 -22.20
CA GLY A 24 -6.31 -2.40 -22.75
C GLY A 24 -6.20 -3.90 -22.49
N GLY A 25 -5.11 -4.34 -21.83
CA GLY A 25 -4.77 -5.73 -21.63
C GLY A 25 -5.79 -6.55 -20.82
N ARG A 26 -5.53 -7.87 -20.73
CA ARG A 26 -6.36 -8.78 -19.93
C ARG A 26 -6.21 -8.47 -18.44
N VAL A 27 -7.33 -8.26 -17.77
CA VAL A 27 -7.37 -8.12 -16.31
C VAL A 27 -7.16 -9.49 -15.65
N ASN A 28 -6.05 -9.65 -14.94
CA ASN A 28 -5.77 -10.86 -14.15
C ASN A 28 -5.89 -10.53 -12.65
N ALA A 29 -7.05 -10.88 -12.07
CA ALA A 29 -7.35 -10.64 -10.68
C ALA A 29 -6.38 -11.35 -9.71
N GLY A 30 -5.86 -12.52 -10.08
CA GLY A 30 -4.90 -13.27 -9.27
C GLY A 30 -3.58 -12.50 -9.07
N LEU A 31 -3.03 -11.89 -10.13
CA LEU A 31 -1.82 -11.09 -10.03
C LEU A 31 -2.04 -9.83 -9.18
N ILE A 32 -3.17 -9.16 -9.37
CA ILE A 32 -3.54 -7.97 -8.57
C ILE A 32 -3.63 -8.36 -7.09
N TRP A 33 -4.35 -9.44 -6.77
CA TRP A 33 -4.55 -9.93 -5.41
C TRP A 33 -3.21 -10.23 -4.72
N GLU A 34 -2.32 -10.96 -5.38
CA GLU A 34 -1.01 -11.32 -4.82
C GLU A 34 -0.13 -10.09 -4.56
N SER A 35 -0.12 -9.13 -5.47
CA SER A 35 0.60 -7.86 -5.30
C SER A 35 0.04 -7.04 -4.12
N VAL A 36 -1.29 -6.99 -3.95
CA VAL A 36 -1.93 -6.29 -2.83
C VAL A 36 -1.61 -6.97 -1.50
N ILE A 37 -1.69 -8.29 -1.42
CA ILE A 37 -1.34 -9.07 -0.21
C ILE A 37 0.12 -8.84 0.17
N ARG A 38 1.03 -8.94 -0.80
CA ARG A 38 2.47 -8.68 -0.58
C ARG A 38 2.70 -7.32 0.03
N GLN A 39 2.08 -6.29 -0.51
CA GLN A 39 2.25 -4.92 -0.06
C GLN A 39 1.64 -4.68 1.33
N ASN A 40 0.48 -5.26 1.61
CA ASN A 40 -0.12 -5.22 2.93
C ASN A 40 0.74 -5.98 3.96
N ALA A 41 1.33 -7.11 3.58
CA ALA A 41 2.25 -7.84 4.44
C ALA A 41 3.53 -7.04 4.74
N ALA A 42 4.12 -6.38 3.74
CA ALA A 42 5.30 -5.54 3.90
C ALA A 42 5.05 -4.31 4.80
N ALA A 43 3.82 -3.79 4.84
CA ALA A 43 3.45 -2.66 5.70
C ALA A 43 3.31 -3.05 7.20
N ARG A 44 3.27 -4.34 7.54
CA ARG A 44 3.15 -4.80 8.93
C ARG A 44 4.46 -4.62 9.67
N GLN A 45 4.44 -3.97 10.81
CA GLN A 45 5.63 -3.77 11.66
C GLN A 45 6.11 -5.04 12.34
N GLY A 46 5.20 -5.97 12.68
CA GLY A 46 5.53 -7.25 13.27
C GLY A 46 6.19 -7.19 14.65
N THR A 47 5.90 -6.16 15.45
CA THR A 47 6.54 -5.87 16.75
C THR A 47 5.96 -6.64 17.94
N HIS A 48 4.96 -7.50 17.73
CA HIS A 48 4.33 -8.28 18.80
C HIS A 48 5.31 -9.34 19.35
N MET A 49 5.33 -9.49 20.66
CA MET A 49 6.23 -10.39 21.36
C MET A 49 5.59 -10.96 22.62
N THR A 50 5.90 -12.20 22.93
CA THR A 50 5.64 -12.82 24.24
C THR A 50 6.95 -13.19 24.91
N LYS A 51 6.96 -13.18 26.24
CA LYS A 51 8.14 -13.55 27.01
C LYS A 51 8.27 -15.06 27.12
N THR A 52 9.38 -15.59 26.61
CA THR A 52 9.77 -16.98 26.84
C THR A 52 10.24 -17.18 28.29
N ARG A 53 10.41 -18.41 28.71
CA ARG A 53 10.90 -18.77 30.06
C ARG A 53 12.17 -18.00 30.47
N GLY A 54 13.08 -17.77 29.53
CA GLY A 54 14.31 -17.03 29.80
C GLY A 54 14.10 -15.52 30.03
N LEU A 55 13.07 -14.94 29.39
CA LEU A 55 12.76 -13.50 29.42
C LEU A 55 11.81 -13.11 30.56
N VAL A 56 11.12 -14.06 31.17
CA VAL A 56 10.24 -13.78 32.32
C VAL A 56 11.09 -13.51 33.54
N SER A 57 10.78 -12.41 34.25
CA SER A 57 11.42 -12.10 35.55
C SER A 57 11.05 -13.17 36.58
N GLY A 58 12.02 -13.65 37.33
CA GLY A 58 11.84 -14.63 38.36
C GLY A 58 13.12 -15.44 38.63
N THR A 59 13.14 -16.15 39.74
CA THR A 59 14.31 -16.99 40.13
C THR A 59 14.40 -18.25 39.27
N GLY A 60 15.60 -18.61 38.84
CA GLY A 60 15.91 -19.89 38.23
C GLY A 60 16.15 -20.99 39.26
N LYS A 61 16.10 -20.68 40.58
CA LYS A 61 16.31 -21.64 41.66
C LYS A 61 15.18 -22.66 41.68
N LYS A 62 15.55 -23.94 41.91
CA LYS A 62 14.59 -25.01 42.09
C LYS A 62 13.74 -24.76 43.35
N PRO A 63 12.41 -24.73 43.27
CA PRO A 63 11.53 -24.37 44.38
C PRO A 63 11.60 -25.36 45.56
N TRP A 64 11.81 -26.64 45.29
CA TRP A 64 11.99 -27.71 46.32
C TRP A 64 12.82 -28.83 45.75
N ARG A 65 13.28 -29.75 46.62
CA ARG A 65 14.06 -30.93 46.25
C ARG A 65 13.25 -31.89 45.34
N GLN A 66 13.96 -32.67 44.54
CA GLN A 66 13.40 -33.52 43.48
C GLN A 66 12.42 -34.60 44.02
N THR A 67 12.68 -35.12 45.18
CA THR A 67 11.91 -36.22 45.78
C THR A 67 11.68 -35.96 47.28
N GLY A 68 10.75 -36.72 47.92
CA GLY A 68 10.51 -36.67 49.36
C GLY A 68 9.69 -35.45 49.82
N THR A 69 8.96 -34.72 48.91
CA THR A 69 8.13 -33.56 49.28
C THR A 69 6.62 -33.81 49.09
N GLY A 70 6.22 -34.97 48.53
CA GLY A 70 4.83 -35.24 48.18
C GLY A 70 4.25 -34.31 47.10
N ARG A 71 5.05 -33.42 46.47
CA ARG A 71 4.65 -32.47 45.44
C ARG A 71 5.17 -32.92 44.08
N ALA A 72 4.49 -32.44 43.02
CA ALA A 72 4.94 -32.62 41.66
C ALA A 72 6.35 -32.04 41.45
N GLN A 73 7.18 -32.69 40.67
CA GLN A 73 8.54 -32.27 40.36
C GLN A 73 8.51 -30.96 39.52
N VAL A 74 9.31 -30.00 39.93
CA VAL A 74 9.40 -28.68 39.25
C VAL A 74 10.86 -28.25 39.16
N GLY A 75 11.26 -27.80 37.98
CA GLY A 75 12.60 -27.25 37.73
C GLY A 75 12.75 -25.82 38.21
N GLU A 76 11.85 -24.93 37.80
CA GLU A 76 11.86 -23.53 38.15
C GLU A 76 10.44 -22.91 38.13
N ALA A 77 10.28 -21.77 38.80
CA ALA A 77 8.99 -21.09 38.93
C ALA A 77 8.49 -20.44 37.62
N ARG A 78 9.39 -20.18 36.65
CA ARG A 78 9.07 -19.57 35.34
C ARG A 78 8.60 -20.57 34.29
N ASN A 79 8.36 -21.83 34.72
CA ASN A 79 7.88 -22.90 33.83
C ASN A 79 6.57 -22.49 33.15
N PRO A 80 6.39 -22.75 31.85
CA PRO A 80 5.15 -22.47 31.10
C PRO A 80 3.89 -23.09 31.68
N LEU A 81 4.01 -24.21 32.43
CA LEU A 81 2.90 -24.89 33.12
C LEU A 81 2.35 -24.09 34.33
N TRP A 82 3.12 -23.13 34.81
CA TRP A 82 2.75 -22.32 35.96
C TRP A 82 2.13 -20.98 35.55
N ARG A 83 1.24 -20.48 36.39
CA ARG A 83 0.72 -19.13 36.25
C ARG A 83 1.87 -18.12 36.33
N LYS A 84 1.87 -17.12 35.46
CA LYS A 84 2.98 -16.15 35.29
C LYS A 84 4.29 -16.75 34.76
N GLY A 85 4.29 -17.99 34.27
CA GLY A 85 5.41 -18.62 33.58
C GLY A 85 5.57 -18.09 32.14
N GLY A 86 6.61 -18.53 31.44
CA GLY A 86 6.90 -18.16 30.08
C GLY A 86 5.93 -18.79 29.07
N THR A 87 5.79 -18.15 27.91
CA THR A 87 5.06 -18.71 26.77
C THR A 87 6.03 -19.52 25.90
N VAL A 88 5.66 -20.74 25.49
CA VAL A 88 6.56 -21.63 24.74
C VAL A 88 6.67 -21.18 23.28
N PHE A 89 5.56 -21.18 22.55
CA PHE A 89 5.50 -20.86 21.11
C PHE A 89 4.66 -19.60 20.86
N GLY A 90 4.94 -18.57 21.63
CA GLY A 90 4.26 -17.28 21.44
C GLY A 90 4.81 -16.50 20.23
N PRO A 91 4.12 -15.45 19.82
CA PRO A 91 4.60 -14.59 18.75
C PRO A 91 5.94 -13.95 19.13
N VAL A 92 6.79 -13.81 18.11
CA VAL A 92 8.07 -13.11 18.20
C VAL A 92 8.15 -12.04 17.12
N PRO A 93 8.90 -10.95 17.31
CA PRO A 93 9.08 -9.94 16.30
C PRO A 93 9.64 -10.55 15.03
N ARG A 94 8.98 -10.28 13.90
CA ARG A 94 9.42 -10.75 12.59
C ARG A 94 9.01 -9.79 11.48
N SER A 95 9.73 -9.79 10.37
CA SER A 95 9.28 -9.19 9.13
C SER A 95 8.25 -10.09 8.44
N TYR A 96 7.24 -9.47 7.84
CA TYR A 96 6.25 -10.15 7.00
C TYR A 96 6.47 -9.86 5.51
N GLU A 97 7.53 -9.13 5.19
CA GLU A 97 7.89 -8.82 3.81
C GLU A 97 8.37 -10.07 3.08
N TYR A 98 7.87 -10.26 1.87
CA TYR A 98 8.37 -11.24 0.92
C TYR A 98 8.50 -10.62 -0.48
N LYS A 99 9.37 -11.19 -1.31
CA LYS A 99 9.65 -10.68 -2.65
C LYS A 99 8.81 -11.41 -3.69
N LEU A 100 8.19 -10.66 -4.59
CA LEU A 100 7.60 -11.21 -5.81
C LEU A 100 8.58 -11.04 -6.98
N PRO A 101 8.50 -11.91 -8.00
CA PRO A 101 9.21 -11.71 -9.25
C PRO A 101 8.79 -10.38 -9.90
N LYS A 102 9.75 -9.61 -10.43
CA LYS A 102 9.48 -8.31 -11.08
C LYS A 102 8.41 -8.40 -12.17
N LYS A 103 8.42 -9.48 -12.97
CA LYS A 103 7.40 -9.71 -14.02
C LYS A 103 5.98 -9.81 -13.45
N VAL A 104 5.82 -10.40 -12.26
CA VAL A 104 4.52 -10.49 -11.57
C VAL A 104 4.06 -9.12 -11.09
N GLU A 105 4.94 -8.32 -10.50
CA GLU A 105 4.63 -6.96 -10.06
C GLU A 105 4.23 -6.04 -11.23
N LEU A 106 4.99 -6.07 -12.33
CA LEU A 106 4.67 -5.32 -13.55
C LEU A 106 3.34 -5.78 -14.16
N GLY A 107 3.12 -7.10 -14.24
CA GLY A 107 1.86 -7.67 -14.73
C GLY A 107 0.66 -7.31 -13.85
N ALA A 108 0.84 -7.24 -12.54
CA ALA A 108 -0.20 -6.80 -11.60
C ALA A 108 -0.56 -5.33 -11.81
N LEU A 109 0.43 -4.46 -12.00
CA LEU A 109 0.19 -3.03 -12.26
C LEU A 109 -0.50 -2.80 -13.60
N ARG A 110 -0.08 -3.49 -14.68
CA ARG A 110 -0.79 -3.47 -15.97
C ARG A 110 -2.24 -3.89 -15.82
N ALA A 111 -2.51 -5.01 -15.15
CA ALA A 111 -3.86 -5.53 -14.93
C ALA A 111 -4.72 -4.55 -14.10
N ALA A 112 -4.14 -3.90 -13.09
CA ALA A 112 -4.84 -2.91 -12.27
C ALA A 112 -5.21 -1.65 -13.06
N LEU A 113 -4.27 -1.12 -13.85
CA LEU A 113 -4.53 0.03 -14.73
C LEU A 113 -5.57 -0.32 -15.81
N ALA A 114 -5.48 -1.48 -16.45
CA ALA A 114 -6.46 -1.93 -17.42
C ALA A 114 -7.87 -2.06 -16.81
N ALA A 115 -7.98 -2.53 -15.57
CA ALA A 115 -9.26 -2.60 -14.86
C ALA A 115 -9.86 -1.19 -14.65
N GLN A 116 -9.07 -0.24 -14.15
CA GLN A 116 -9.54 1.12 -13.89
C GLN A 116 -9.92 1.87 -15.18
N VAL A 117 -9.21 1.59 -16.28
CA VAL A 117 -9.55 2.16 -17.59
C VAL A 117 -10.87 1.58 -18.10
N LYS A 118 -11.08 0.27 -18.00
CA LYS A 118 -12.36 -0.39 -18.38
C LYS A 118 -13.55 0.15 -17.59
N ASP A 119 -13.33 0.44 -16.32
CA ASP A 119 -14.36 1.00 -15.43
C ASP A 119 -14.59 2.50 -15.61
N GLY A 120 -13.84 3.17 -16.51
CA GLY A 120 -13.93 4.63 -16.74
C GLY A 120 -13.51 5.47 -15.53
N ASN A 121 -12.59 4.95 -14.73
CA ASN A 121 -12.13 5.59 -13.49
C ASN A 121 -10.81 6.37 -13.65
N VAL A 122 -10.23 6.36 -14.85
CA VAL A 122 -8.97 7.07 -15.13
C VAL A 122 -9.28 8.45 -15.73
N ILE A 123 -8.71 9.47 -15.12
CA ILE A 123 -8.82 10.87 -15.56
C ILE A 123 -7.41 11.33 -15.88
N VAL A 124 -7.17 11.76 -17.11
CA VAL A 124 -5.87 12.29 -17.53
C VAL A 124 -5.94 13.82 -17.53
N VAL A 125 -5.01 14.44 -16.79
CA VAL A 125 -4.92 15.90 -16.65
C VAL A 125 -3.63 16.38 -17.30
N ASP A 126 -3.66 17.57 -17.91
CA ASP A 126 -2.49 18.15 -18.55
C ASP A 126 -1.38 18.45 -17.51
N ALA A 127 -1.69 19.18 -16.45
CA ALA A 127 -0.77 19.48 -15.36
C ALA A 127 -1.52 19.66 -14.02
N LEU A 128 -0.86 19.25 -12.93
CA LEU A 128 -1.36 19.42 -11.56
C LEU A 128 -0.39 20.29 -10.76
N THR A 129 -0.46 21.59 -10.98
CA THR A 129 0.36 22.58 -10.28
C THR A 129 -0.50 23.47 -9.37
N GLN A 130 0.08 23.90 -8.26
CA GLN A 130 -0.56 24.79 -7.32
C GLN A 130 0.39 25.90 -6.85
N ALA A 131 -0.05 27.16 -6.94
CA ALA A 131 0.78 28.31 -6.57
C ALA A 131 1.10 28.36 -5.06
N GLU A 132 0.12 27.99 -4.22
CA GLU A 132 0.24 28.04 -2.76
C GLU A 132 -0.18 26.72 -2.10
N VAL A 133 0.40 26.43 -0.94
CA VAL A 133 0.01 25.23 -0.14
C VAL A 133 -1.33 25.50 0.55
N LYS A 134 -2.42 25.07 -0.07
CA LYS A 134 -3.79 25.20 0.47
C LYS A 134 -4.61 23.94 0.18
N THR A 135 -5.06 23.26 1.23
CA THR A 135 -5.90 22.04 1.12
C THR A 135 -7.26 22.32 0.49
N LYS A 136 -7.84 23.51 0.76
CA LYS A 136 -9.13 23.91 0.22
C LYS A 136 -9.12 24.03 -1.32
N THR A 137 -8.06 24.58 -1.88
CA THR A 137 -7.91 24.71 -3.35
C THR A 137 -7.68 23.34 -3.99
N ALA A 138 -6.83 22.50 -3.42
CA ALA A 138 -6.61 21.13 -3.90
C ALA A 138 -7.91 20.29 -3.87
N ALA A 139 -8.67 20.38 -2.78
CA ALA A 139 -9.97 19.70 -2.66
C ALA A 139 -10.97 20.20 -3.70
N ALA A 140 -11.02 21.51 -3.97
CA ALA A 140 -11.88 22.09 -4.99
C ALA A 140 -11.51 21.61 -6.40
N THR A 141 -10.22 21.54 -6.73
CA THR A 141 -9.73 21.03 -8.01
C THR A 141 -10.11 19.55 -8.19
N LEU A 142 -9.85 18.71 -7.19
CA LEU A 142 -10.23 17.29 -7.24
C LEU A 142 -11.74 17.09 -7.37
N LYS A 143 -12.54 17.91 -6.69
CA LYS A 143 -14.00 17.87 -6.81
C LYS A 143 -14.48 18.26 -8.22
N ARG A 144 -13.87 19.27 -8.87
CA ARG A 144 -14.15 19.64 -10.27
C ARG A 144 -13.85 18.49 -11.23
N LEU A 145 -12.76 17.76 -10.99
CA LEU A 145 -12.40 16.54 -11.73
C LEU A 145 -13.30 15.34 -11.45
N GLY A 146 -14.36 15.50 -10.64
CA GLY A 146 -15.30 14.43 -10.34
C GLY A 146 -14.81 13.42 -9.30
N VAL A 147 -13.79 13.76 -8.52
CA VAL A 147 -13.29 12.91 -7.43
C VAL A 147 -14.14 13.15 -6.18
N THR A 148 -14.96 12.17 -5.81
CA THR A 148 -15.86 12.24 -4.64
C THR A 148 -15.44 11.34 -3.48
N GLY A 149 -14.40 10.52 -3.65
CA GLY A 149 -13.97 9.53 -2.66
C GLY A 149 -12.46 9.33 -2.67
N LYS A 150 -12.04 8.07 -2.50
CA LYS A 150 -10.64 7.71 -2.56
C LYS A 150 -10.07 7.95 -3.96
N ALA A 151 -8.92 8.58 -4.04
CA ALA A 151 -8.23 8.80 -5.30
C ALA A 151 -6.72 8.65 -5.16
N VAL A 152 -6.09 8.21 -6.22
CA VAL A 152 -4.65 8.28 -6.39
C VAL A 152 -4.32 9.31 -7.47
N VAL A 153 -3.42 10.20 -7.14
CA VAL A 153 -2.88 11.20 -8.06
C VAL A 153 -1.48 10.76 -8.47
N ILE A 154 -1.25 10.65 -9.76
CA ILE A 154 0.01 10.13 -10.33
C ILE A 154 0.63 11.22 -11.19
N ASP A 155 1.85 11.60 -10.87
CA ASP A 155 2.65 12.52 -11.66
C ASP A 155 4.07 11.98 -11.88
N VAL A 156 4.80 12.55 -12.80
CA VAL A 156 6.22 12.26 -13.04
C VAL A 156 7.06 12.74 -11.87
N ALA A 157 6.91 14.02 -11.55
CA ALA A 157 7.50 14.67 -10.39
C ALA A 157 6.38 15.49 -9.73
N LEU A 158 6.03 15.11 -8.51
CA LEU A 158 4.98 15.79 -7.77
C LEU A 158 5.39 17.24 -7.49
N ASP A 159 4.53 18.19 -7.83
CA ASP A 159 4.67 19.57 -7.36
C ASP A 159 4.58 19.61 -5.83
N ASP A 160 5.59 20.18 -5.18
CA ASP A 160 5.69 20.20 -3.70
C ASP A 160 4.48 20.88 -3.05
N ASN A 161 3.99 21.98 -3.64
CA ASN A 161 2.83 22.70 -3.13
C ASN A 161 1.57 21.84 -3.22
N PHE A 162 1.37 21.17 -4.35
CA PHE A 162 0.24 20.27 -4.56
C PHE A 162 0.32 19.06 -3.63
N ALA A 163 1.48 18.40 -3.53
CA ALA A 163 1.68 17.23 -2.69
C ALA A 163 1.40 17.53 -1.21
N ARG A 164 1.89 18.66 -0.70
CA ARG A 164 1.61 19.12 0.68
C ARG A 164 0.14 19.45 0.89
N SER A 165 -0.52 20.04 -0.10
CA SER A 165 -1.94 20.40 -0.05
C SER A 165 -2.85 19.17 -0.02
N VAL A 166 -2.49 18.11 -0.75
CA VAL A 166 -3.27 16.87 -0.85
C VAL A 166 -3.04 15.95 0.35
N ARG A 167 -1.85 15.97 0.96
CA ARG A 167 -1.47 15.06 2.05
C ARG A 167 -2.48 14.99 3.21
N ASN A 168 -3.13 16.10 3.53
CA ASN A 168 -4.12 16.14 4.62
C ASN A 168 -5.55 15.72 4.19
N LEU A 169 -5.78 15.46 2.90
CA LEU A 169 -7.10 15.05 2.43
C LEU A 169 -7.30 13.54 2.68
N PRO A 170 -8.34 13.14 3.43
CA PRO A 170 -8.58 11.73 3.70
C PRO A 170 -8.92 10.98 2.40
N GLY A 171 -8.27 9.85 2.20
CA GLY A 171 -8.50 8.99 1.04
C GLY A 171 -7.82 9.42 -0.25
N VAL A 172 -7.13 10.55 -0.29
CA VAL A 172 -6.36 10.98 -1.47
C VAL A 172 -4.87 10.76 -1.24
N GLN A 173 -4.22 10.14 -2.21
CA GLN A 173 -2.79 9.85 -2.16
C GLN A 173 -2.11 10.37 -3.43
N ALA A 174 -1.05 11.16 -3.29
CA ALA A 174 -0.21 11.58 -4.40
C ALA A 174 1.06 10.70 -4.45
N VAL A 175 1.32 10.09 -5.59
CA VAL A 175 2.41 9.15 -5.79
C VAL A 175 3.14 9.45 -7.11
N PRO A 176 4.48 9.51 -7.12
CA PRO A 176 5.21 9.65 -8.37
C PRO A 176 5.07 8.38 -9.22
N SER A 177 5.06 8.52 -10.55
CA SER A 177 4.85 7.42 -11.51
C SER A 177 5.81 6.25 -11.32
N SER A 178 7.03 6.51 -10.83
CA SER A 178 8.04 5.49 -10.54
C SER A 178 7.75 4.61 -9.33
N ARG A 179 6.83 5.03 -8.44
CA ARG A 179 6.48 4.32 -7.19
C ARG A 179 5.06 3.79 -7.15
N VAL A 180 4.29 4.02 -8.20
CA VAL A 180 2.91 3.54 -8.28
C VAL A 180 2.85 2.03 -8.22
N THR A 181 1.93 1.51 -7.45
CA THR A 181 1.73 0.08 -7.25
C THR A 181 0.30 -0.35 -7.59
N ALA A 182 0.10 -1.63 -7.86
CA ALA A 182 -1.24 -2.18 -8.10
C ALA A 182 -2.20 -1.93 -6.93
N ARG A 183 -1.68 -1.92 -5.69
CA ARG A 183 -2.49 -1.61 -4.49
C ARG A 183 -3.01 -0.18 -4.50
N ASP A 184 -2.16 0.80 -4.86
CA ASP A 184 -2.56 2.21 -4.87
C ASP A 184 -3.66 2.46 -5.90
N VAL A 185 -3.50 1.87 -7.10
CA VAL A 185 -4.48 1.94 -8.19
C VAL A 185 -5.80 1.27 -7.80
N MET A 186 -5.77 0.08 -7.20
CA MET A 186 -6.98 -0.66 -6.84
C MET A 186 -7.68 -0.13 -5.58
N ASN A 187 -6.97 0.52 -4.67
CA ASN A 187 -7.57 1.16 -3.50
C ASN A 187 -8.26 2.49 -3.86
N ALA A 188 -7.94 3.07 -4.99
CA ALA A 188 -8.51 4.31 -5.48
C ALA A 188 -9.84 4.05 -6.21
N GLY A 189 -10.85 4.87 -5.92
CA GLY A 189 -12.08 4.92 -6.71
C GLY A 189 -11.90 5.71 -8.00
N LYS A 190 -10.94 6.65 -8.04
CA LYS A 190 -10.53 7.38 -9.24
C LYS A 190 -9.01 7.50 -9.31
N VAL A 191 -8.47 7.33 -10.50
CA VAL A 191 -7.04 7.51 -10.81
C VAL A 191 -6.90 8.80 -11.60
N VAL A 192 -6.24 9.78 -11.03
CA VAL A 192 -5.93 11.06 -11.70
C VAL A 192 -4.46 11.03 -12.08
N ALA A 193 -4.14 11.07 -13.36
CA ALA A 193 -2.77 11.00 -13.83
C ALA A 193 -2.45 12.18 -14.75
N THR A 194 -1.25 12.74 -14.65
CA THR A 194 -0.79 13.72 -15.62
C THR A 194 -0.44 13.03 -16.95
N ARG A 195 -0.53 13.77 -18.05
CA ARG A 195 -0.14 13.27 -19.38
C ARG A 195 1.26 12.65 -19.36
N GLY A 196 2.24 13.35 -18.78
CA GLY A 196 3.62 12.83 -18.69
C GLY A 196 3.74 11.58 -17.83
N ALA A 197 2.90 11.42 -16.79
CA ALA A 197 2.87 10.21 -15.98
C ALA A 197 2.37 9.00 -16.78
N ILE A 198 1.36 9.16 -17.62
CA ILE A 198 0.87 8.10 -18.50
C ILE A 198 1.93 7.68 -19.51
N GLU A 199 2.63 8.64 -20.14
CA GLU A 199 3.72 8.37 -21.08
C GLU A 199 4.85 7.56 -20.40
N LYS A 200 5.29 7.95 -19.20
CA LYS A 200 6.28 7.20 -18.41
C LYS A 200 5.82 5.82 -17.97
N LEU A 201 4.56 5.68 -17.60
CA LEU A 201 4.01 4.36 -17.27
C LEU A 201 3.97 3.44 -18.50
N GLN A 202 3.71 3.97 -19.69
CA GLN A 202 3.79 3.20 -20.94
C GLN A 202 5.22 2.72 -21.25
N GLU A 203 6.22 3.55 -21.02
CA GLU A 203 7.63 3.15 -21.20
C GLU A 203 8.05 2.08 -20.18
N ALA A 204 7.68 2.25 -18.92
CA ALA A 204 8.08 1.35 -17.85
C ALA A 204 7.37 -0.02 -17.90
N LEU A 205 6.17 -0.06 -18.46
CA LEU A 205 5.32 -1.24 -18.53
C LEU A 205 5.29 -1.90 -19.92
N GLY A 206 5.76 -1.25 -20.95
CA GLY A 206 5.82 -1.76 -22.35
C GLY A 206 6.95 -2.75 -22.60
#